data_4275b8a50e01d3b7f0d46e0bb6df8974
#
_entry.id   4275b8a50e01d3b7f0d46e0bb6df8974
#
_cell.length_a   1.000
_cell.length_b   1.000
_cell.length_c   1.000
_cell.angle_alpha   90.00
_cell.angle_beta   90.00
_cell.angle_gamma   90.00
#
_symmetry.space_group_name_H-M   'P 1'
#
loop_
_entity.id
_entity.type
_entity.pdbx_description
1 polymer ?
#
loop_
_entity_poly.entity_id
_entity_poly.type
_entity_poly.pdbx_seq_one_letter_code
_entity_poly.pdbx_strand_id
1 'polypeptide(L)'
;MNLADLIETRRFLGSEFMMWLWFKSETHDGLMDVNGHGPIEVVYDDRLVLEAYLAETERNTLKGGSPAYSPEAKVALQHGKRVSRAKLRVIKDGREWTFTFKADGMDFSAVKIPSVLSKEEEEKFYERMYLIEELEEIVDELYREFLSIRLDTTAWHDQMVPAMKQWVATDDDADLSWYPNVGTTSRADTGVDDTDTDIVEEDEEVEEDEELADATA
;
A
#
# COMPACT_ATOMS: atom_id res chain seq x y z
N MET A 1 14.28 -15.19 21.85
CA MET A 1 13.14 -14.82 20.97
C MET A 1 12.69 -16.11 20.31
N ASN A 2 11.43 -16.53 20.53
CA ASN A 2 10.94 -17.73 19.88
C ASN A 2 10.39 -17.38 18.48
N LEU A 3 10.12 -18.39 17.65
CA LEU A 3 9.66 -18.16 16.26
C LEU A 3 8.28 -17.46 16.23
N ALA A 4 7.40 -17.75 17.18
CA ALA A 4 6.08 -17.12 17.26
C ALA A 4 6.21 -15.61 17.54
N ASP A 5 7.07 -15.23 18.50
CA ASP A 5 7.34 -13.81 18.81
C ASP A 5 7.90 -13.06 17.60
N LEU A 6 8.73 -13.74 16.79
CA LEU A 6 9.29 -13.13 15.58
C LEU A 6 8.22 -12.91 14.51
N ILE A 7 7.31 -13.87 14.31
CA ILE A 7 6.20 -13.76 13.36
C ILE A 7 5.25 -12.64 13.77
N GLU A 8 4.87 -12.58 15.05
CA GLU A 8 4.01 -11.52 15.56
C GLU A 8 4.65 -10.13 15.41
N THR A 9 5.96 -10.03 15.69
CA THR A 9 6.70 -8.77 15.52
C THR A 9 6.71 -8.32 14.06
N ARG A 10 6.94 -9.24 13.13
CA ARG A 10 6.91 -8.91 11.67
C ARG A 10 5.52 -8.47 11.23
N ARG A 11 4.48 -9.19 11.62
CA ARG A 11 3.09 -8.83 11.31
C ARG A 11 2.74 -7.44 11.84
N PHE A 12 3.15 -7.13 13.05
CA PHE A 12 2.93 -5.83 13.68
C PHE A 12 3.62 -4.70 12.92
N LEU A 13 4.93 -4.83 12.67
CA LEU A 13 5.71 -3.82 11.95
C LEU A 13 5.26 -3.65 10.51
N GLY A 14 4.91 -4.72 9.82
CA GLY A 14 4.40 -4.64 8.45
C GLY A 14 3.06 -3.91 8.36
N SER A 15 2.15 -4.15 9.31
CA SER A 15 0.88 -3.41 9.37
C SER A 15 1.09 -1.93 9.71
N GLU A 16 2.01 -1.60 10.63
CA GLU A 16 2.34 -0.21 10.94
C GLU A 16 3.01 0.50 9.76
N PHE A 17 3.90 -0.19 9.05
CA PHE A 17 4.50 0.33 7.82
C PHE A 17 3.44 0.65 6.76
N MET A 18 2.52 -0.28 6.52
CA MET A 18 1.43 -0.07 5.56
C MET A 18 0.52 1.09 5.96
N MET A 19 0.22 1.24 7.24
CA MET A 19 -0.56 2.37 7.75
C MET A 19 0.17 3.70 7.59
N TRP A 20 1.46 3.74 7.91
CA TRP A 20 2.30 4.92 7.73
C TRP A 20 2.43 5.28 6.24
N LEU A 21 2.66 4.30 5.38
CA LEU A 21 2.76 4.50 3.93
C LEU A 21 1.45 5.04 3.35
N TRP A 22 0.30 4.51 3.79
CA TRP A 22 -1.00 5.03 3.37
C TRP A 22 -1.23 6.47 3.83
N PHE A 23 -0.96 6.75 5.10
CA PHE A 23 -1.03 8.11 5.63
C PHE A 23 -0.15 9.08 4.81
N LYS A 24 1.08 8.71 4.55
CA LYS A 24 2.01 9.50 3.74
C LYS A 24 1.50 9.71 2.31
N SER A 25 0.97 8.67 1.68
CA SER A 25 0.44 8.76 0.32
C SER A 25 -0.76 9.71 0.21
N GLU A 26 -1.65 9.73 1.19
CA GLU A 26 -2.78 10.65 1.16
C GLU A 26 -2.40 12.11 1.52
N THR A 27 -1.51 12.28 2.48
CA THR A 27 -1.11 13.63 2.94
C THR A 27 -0.11 14.34 2.05
N HIS A 28 0.51 13.63 1.09
CA HIS A 28 1.50 14.17 0.16
C HIS A 28 1.10 13.98 -1.31
N ASP A 29 -0.19 13.83 -1.60
CA ASP A 29 -0.71 13.53 -2.95
C ASP A 29 -0.02 12.32 -3.62
N GLY A 30 0.36 11.33 -2.82
CA GLY A 30 1.12 10.17 -3.26
C GLY A 30 2.61 10.41 -3.48
N LEU A 31 3.07 11.66 -3.50
CA LEU A 31 4.44 12.01 -3.85
C LEU A 31 5.36 11.96 -2.61
N MET A 32 6.42 11.17 -2.70
CA MET A 32 7.42 11.00 -1.65
C MET A 32 8.83 11.18 -2.22
N ASP A 33 9.70 11.86 -1.50
CA ASP A 33 11.12 11.93 -1.86
C ASP A 33 11.85 10.76 -1.18
N VAL A 34 12.25 9.78 -1.97
CA VAL A 34 12.88 8.55 -1.47
C VAL A 34 14.38 8.64 -1.65
N ASN A 35 15.11 8.44 -0.56
CA ASN A 35 16.57 8.53 -0.56
C ASN A 35 17.21 7.68 -1.66
N GLY A 36 18.07 8.30 -2.46
CA GLY A 36 18.73 7.65 -3.60
C GLY A 36 17.88 7.47 -4.87
N HIS A 37 16.56 7.65 -4.78
CA HIS A 37 15.63 7.45 -5.90
C HIS A 37 14.91 8.72 -6.33
N GLY A 38 14.95 9.78 -5.50
CA GLY A 38 14.25 11.05 -5.78
C GLY A 38 12.72 10.93 -5.60
N PRO A 39 11.94 11.79 -6.28
CA PRO A 39 10.50 11.83 -6.13
C PRO A 39 9.84 10.59 -6.73
N ILE A 40 9.02 9.92 -5.93
CA ILE A 40 8.27 8.71 -6.28
C ILE A 40 6.82 8.94 -5.89
N GLU A 41 5.90 8.53 -6.76
CA GLU A 41 4.47 8.49 -6.44
C GLU A 41 4.10 7.09 -5.97
N VAL A 42 3.45 7.00 -4.79
CA VAL A 42 2.94 5.75 -4.22
C VAL A 42 1.43 5.86 -4.06
N VAL A 43 0.71 4.94 -4.68
CA VAL A 43 -0.76 4.92 -4.68
C VAL A 43 -1.27 3.58 -4.18
N TYR A 44 -2.26 3.62 -3.28
CA TYR A 44 -3.08 2.46 -2.95
C TYR A 44 -4.10 2.25 -4.07
N ASP A 45 -3.90 1.19 -4.84
CA ASP A 45 -4.68 0.88 -6.05
C ASP A 45 -6.03 0.19 -5.68
N ASP A 46 -6.59 -0.57 -6.56
CA ASP A 46 -7.95 -1.11 -6.59
C ASP A 46 -8.29 -2.14 -5.50
N ARG A 47 -7.35 -2.54 -4.63
CA ARG A 47 -7.58 -3.55 -3.59
C ARG A 47 -6.91 -3.20 -2.27
N LEU A 48 -7.74 -3.17 -1.21
CA LEU A 48 -7.31 -2.94 0.17
C LEU A 48 -7.96 -3.97 1.09
N VAL A 49 -7.17 -4.60 1.95
CA VAL A 49 -7.64 -5.56 2.96
C VAL A 49 -7.29 -5.04 4.34
N LEU A 50 -8.30 -4.88 5.18
CA LEU A 50 -8.21 -4.41 6.55
C LEU A 50 -8.63 -5.53 7.49
N GLU A 51 -7.82 -5.82 8.50
CA GLU A 51 -8.06 -6.90 9.48
C GLU A 51 -7.94 -6.35 10.91
N ALA A 52 -8.76 -6.89 11.82
CA ALA A 52 -8.62 -6.61 13.23
C ALA A 52 -7.38 -7.34 13.78
N TYR A 53 -6.57 -6.63 14.58
CA TYR A 53 -5.30 -7.17 15.06
C TYR A 53 -5.48 -8.37 16.02
N LEU A 54 -6.57 -8.38 16.82
CA LEU A 54 -6.82 -9.40 17.83
C LEU A 54 -7.92 -10.41 17.43
N ALA A 55 -8.65 -10.18 16.35
CA ALA A 55 -9.75 -11.02 15.91
C ALA A 55 -9.57 -11.33 14.41
N GLU A 56 -8.94 -12.45 14.11
CA GLU A 56 -8.69 -12.92 12.73
C GLU A 56 -9.96 -13.07 11.88
N THR A 57 -11.13 -13.11 12.54
CA THR A 57 -12.43 -13.28 11.89
C THR A 57 -13.01 -11.99 11.31
N GLU A 58 -12.49 -10.82 11.69
CA GLU A 58 -13.02 -9.55 11.21
C GLU A 58 -12.15 -8.95 10.11
N ARG A 59 -12.49 -9.28 8.89
CA ARG A 59 -11.79 -8.85 7.68
C ARG A 59 -12.70 -8.04 6.78
N ASN A 60 -12.25 -6.86 6.36
CA ASN A 60 -12.87 -6.06 5.31
C ASN A 60 -12.01 -6.11 4.06
N THR A 61 -12.60 -6.49 2.94
CA THR A 61 -11.94 -6.42 1.63
C THR A 61 -12.66 -5.38 0.79
N LEU A 62 -11.96 -4.31 0.47
CA LEU A 62 -12.45 -3.22 -0.37
C LEU A 62 -11.83 -3.38 -1.77
N LYS A 63 -12.67 -3.32 -2.81
CA LYS A 63 -12.26 -3.49 -4.20
C LYS A 63 -12.88 -2.39 -5.07
N GLY A 64 -12.19 -2.09 -6.18
CA GLY A 64 -12.64 -1.12 -7.18
C GLY A 64 -12.24 0.31 -6.89
N GLY A 65 -12.31 1.18 -7.84
CA GLY A 65 -12.01 2.60 -7.74
C GLY A 65 -10.69 2.90 -7.01
N SER A 66 -10.78 3.67 -5.95
CA SER A 66 -9.67 3.95 -5.03
C SER A 66 -10.13 3.63 -3.61
N PRO A 67 -10.09 2.34 -3.18
CA PRO A 67 -10.66 1.90 -1.92
C PRO A 67 -10.03 2.57 -0.70
N ALA A 68 -8.80 3.04 -0.81
CA ALA A 68 -8.13 3.80 0.23
C ALA A 68 -8.84 5.12 0.57
N TYR A 69 -9.51 5.73 -0.41
CA TYR A 69 -10.25 6.98 -0.21
C TYR A 69 -11.72 6.76 0.16
N SER A 70 -12.16 5.50 0.33
CA SER A 70 -13.55 5.22 0.68
C SER A 70 -13.87 5.52 2.15
N PRO A 71 -15.08 6.02 2.47
CA PRO A 71 -15.51 6.18 3.85
C PRO A 71 -15.45 4.88 4.65
N GLU A 72 -15.71 3.73 4.02
CA GLU A 72 -15.67 2.42 4.65
C GLU A 72 -14.25 2.08 5.14
N ALA A 73 -13.22 2.49 4.40
CA ALA A 73 -11.83 2.30 4.82
C ALA A 73 -11.53 3.11 6.10
N LYS A 74 -11.93 4.37 6.14
CA LYS A 74 -11.76 5.23 7.33
C LYS A 74 -12.52 4.68 8.53
N VAL A 75 -13.78 4.26 8.35
CA VAL A 75 -14.58 3.63 9.42
C VAL A 75 -13.90 2.35 9.94
N ALA A 76 -13.38 1.50 9.06
CA ALA A 76 -12.66 0.30 9.48
C ALA A 76 -11.42 0.62 10.32
N LEU A 77 -10.65 1.67 9.96
CA LEU A 77 -9.52 2.15 10.76
C LEU A 77 -9.96 2.70 12.11
N GLN A 78 -11.07 3.44 12.19
CA GLN A 78 -11.65 3.94 13.44
C GLN A 78 -12.03 2.78 14.39
N HIS A 79 -12.42 1.63 13.84
CA HIS A 79 -12.67 0.39 14.60
C HIS A 79 -11.41 -0.43 14.90
N GLY A 80 -10.22 0.15 14.73
CA GLY A 80 -8.94 -0.47 15.07
C GLY A 80 -8.46 -1.53 14.08
N LYS A 81 -9.06 -1.63 12.89
CA LYS A 81 -8.54 -2.48 11.81
C LYS A 81 -7.28 -1.85 11.22
N ARG A 82 -6.39 -2.70 10.74
CA ARG A 82 -5.11 -2.32 10.13
C ARG A 82 -4.98 -2.92 8.75
N VAL A 83 -4.18 -2.32 7.91
CA VAL A 83 -3.88 -2.87 6.59
C VAL A 83 -3.10 -4.17 6.75
N SER A 84 -3.68 -5.26 6.26
CA SER A 84 -3.01 -6.58 6.17
C SER A 84 -2.47 -6.84 4.77
N ARG A 85 -3.14 -6.28 3.76
CA ARG A 85 -2.75 -6.42 2.35
C ARG A 85 -3.27 -5.25 1.55
N ALA A 86 -2.47 -4.75 0.61
CA ALA A 86 -2.90 -3.77 -0.37
C ALA A 86 -2.26 -4.03 -1.72
N LYS A 87 -2.96 -3.67 -2.79
CA LYS A 87 -2.35 -3.51 -4.09
C LYS A 87 -1.80 -2.09 -4.17
N LEU A 88 -0.51 -2.01 -4.43
CA LEU A 88 0.23 -0.75 -4.53
C LEU A 88 0.66 -0.51 -5.97
N ARG A 89 0.69 0.76 -6.32
CA ARG A 89 1.27 1.25 -7.55
C ARG A 89 2.35 2.27 -7.21
N VAL A 90 3.54 2.04 -7.75
CA VAL A 90 4.70 2.91 -7.60
C VAL A 90 5.04 3.48 -8.96
N ILE A 91 5.19 4.80 -9.05
CA ILE A 91 5.53 5.50 -10.27
C ILE A 91 6.81 6.31 -10.03
N LYS A 92 7.81 6.09 -10.89
CA LYS A 92 9.09 6.80 -10.87
C LYS A 92 9.53 7.07 -12.30
N ASP A 93 9.85 8.31 -12.64
CA ASP A 93 10.33 8.72 -13.97
C ASP A 93 9.45 8.22 -15.13
N GLY A 94 8.12 8.21 -14.93
CA GLY A 94 7.14 7.71 -15.90
C GLY A 94 7.09 6.20 -16.06
N ARG A 95 7.84 5.44 -15.26
CA ARG A 95 7.78 3.98 -15.16
C ARG A 95 6.84 3.58 -14.03
N GLU A 96 6.02 2.57 -14.26
CA GLU A 96 4.99 2.12 -13.31
C GLU A 96 5.20 0.66 -12.92
N TRP A 97 5.25 0.41 -11.62
CA TRP A 97 5.21 -0.92 -11.01
C TRP A 97 3.87 -1.08 -10.28
N THR A 98 3.26 -2.25 -10.43
CA THR A 98 2.07 -2.61 -9.64
C THR A 98 2.33 -3.95 -8.95
N PHE A 99 2.00 -4.04 -7.67
CA PHE A 99 2.20 -5.27 -6.91
C PHE A 99 1.24 -5.33 -5.72
N THR A 100 1.04 -6.54 -5.21
CA THR A 100 0.32 -6.75 -3.96
C THR A 100 1.34 -6.93 -2.83
N PHE A 101 1.26 -6.06 -1.83
CA PHE A 101 2.08 -6.15 -0.63
C PHE A 101 1.28 -6.76 0.51
N LYS A 102 1.88 -7.71 1.24
CA LYS A 102 1.31 -8.37 2.41
C LYS A 102 2.10 -7.97 3.65
N ALA A 103 1.39 -7.47 4.66
CA ALA A 103 2.01 -6.99 5.90
C ALA A 103 2.65 -8.10 6.73
N ASP A 104 2.06 -9.31 6.77
CA ASP A 104 2.49 -10.40 7.66
C ASP A 104 3.93 -10.84 7.43
N GLY A 105 4.33 -11.02 6.17
CA GLY A 105 5.68 -11.43 5.79
C GLY A 105 6.51 -10.30 5.20
N MET A 106 5.88 -9.15 4.95
CA MET A 106 6.44 -8.09 4.11
C MET A 106 6.76 -8.61 2.70
N ASP A 107 5.82 -9.41 2.17
CA ASP A 107 5.99 -10.12 0.90
C ASP A 107 5.38 -9.37 -0.27
N PHE A 108 6.01 -9.50 -1.42
CA PHE A 108 5.47 -9.08 -2.71
C PHE A 108 4.77 -10.24 -3.41
N SER A 109 3.67 -9.94 -4.09
CA SER A 109 3.00 -10.87 -4.99
C SER A 109 2.35 -10.14 -6.16
N ALA A 110 2.06 -10.86 -7.24
CA ALA A 110 1.45 -10.31 -8.44
C ALA A 110 2.17 -9.05 -8.97
N VAL A 111 3.52 -9.09 -8.99
CA VAL A 111 4.36 -7.98 -9.44
C VAL A 111 4.22 -7.80 -10.93
N LYS A 112 3.83 -6.61 -11.36
CA LYS A 112 3.88 -6.13 -12.74
C LYS A 112 4.93 -5.06 -12.84
N ILE A 113 5.92 -5.27 -13.67
CA ILE A 113 7.00 -4.33 -13.95
C ILE A 113 6.66 -3.43 -15.14
N PRO A 114 7.33 -2.29 -15.29
CA PRO A 114 7.24 -1.46 -16.48
C PRO A 114 7.55 -2.22 -17.77
N SER A 115 7.14 -1.64 -18.90
CA SER A 115 7.43 -2.21 -20.21
C SER A 115 8.94 -2.26 -20.47
N VAL A 116 9.43 -3.44 -20.84
CA VAL A 116 10.82 -3.67 -21.23
C VAL A 116 11.07 -3.10 -22.60
N LEU A 117 12.15 -2.36 -22.80
CA LEU A 117 12.50 -1.69 -24.04
C LEU A 117 13.46 -2.48 -24.91
N SER A 118 14.24 -3.36 -24.32
CA SER A 118 15.22 -4.22 -25.02
C SER A 118 14.54 -5.16 -26.01
N LYS A 119 15.23 -5.50 -27.10
CA LYS A 119 14.73 -6.38 -28.15
C LYS A 119 15.29 -7.79 -28.03
N GLU A 120 16.53 -7.92 -27.65
CA GLU A 120 17.22 -9.22 -27.47
C GLU A 120 16.74 -9.92 -26.20
N GLU A 121 16.51 -11.22 -26.24
CA GLU A 121 15.94 -11.98 -25.11
C GLU A 121 16.84 -11.95 -23.86
N GLU A 122 18.16 -11.97 -24.04
CA GLU A 122 19.11 -11.89 -22.94
C GLU A 122 19.07 -10.49 -22.28
N GLU A 123 19.02 -9.43 -23.07
CA GLU A 123 18.91 -8.06 -22.57
C GLU A 123 17.56 -7.82 -21.88
N LYS A 124 16.45 -8.36 -22.41
CA LYS A 124 15.15 -8.32 -21.73
C LYS A 124 15.18 -8.98 -20.37
N PHE A 125 15.92 -10.09 -20.24
CA PHE A 125 16.06 -10.78 -18.96
C PHE A 125 16.74 -9.88 -17.94
N TYR A 126 17.90 -9.29 -18.29
CA TYR A 126 18.62 -8.39 -17.40
C TYR A 126 17.82 -7.12 -17.08
N GLU A 127 17.11 -6.55 -18.06
CA GLU A 127 16.26 -5.38 -17.84
C GLU A 127 15.13 -5.70 -16.85
N ARG A 128 14.50 -6.87 -16.96
CA ARG A 128 13.48 -7.32 -15.99
C ARG A 128 14.07 -7.49 -14.59
N MET A 129 15.23 -8.10 -14.48
CA MET A 129 15.92 -8.24 -13.19
C MET A 129 16.20 -6.89 -12.55
N TYR A 130 16.75 -5.95 -13.34
CA TYR A 130 17.02 -4.60 -12.89
C TYR A 130 15.75 -3.86 -12.42
N LEU A 131 14.63 -3.99 -13.17
CA LEU A 131 13.37 -3.36 -12.77
C LEU A 131 12.76 -3.96 -11.48
N ILE A 132 13.01 -5.24 -11.22
CA ILE A 132 12.60 -5.88 -9.95
C ILE A 132 13.48 -5.40 -8.81
N GLU A 133 14.80 -5.40 -8.99
CA GLU A 133 15.77 -4.89 -8.00
C GLU A 133 15.47 -3.43 -7.65
N GLU A 134 15.20 -2.58 -8.65
CA GLU A 134 14.84 -1.18 -8.43
C GLU A 134 13.58 -1.04 -7.56
N LEU A 135 12.55 -1.87 -7.77
CA LEU A 135 11.36 -1.88 -6.93
C LEU A 135 11.68 -2.29 -5.49
N GLU A 136 12.50 -3.33 -5.30
CA GLU A 136 12.91 -3.80 -3.98
C GLU A 136 13.68 -2.71 -3.23
N GLU A 137 14.64 -2.06 -3.90
CA GLU A 137 15.40 -0.94 -3.32
C GLU A 137 14.52 0.23 -2.91
N ILE A 138 13.53 0.61 -3.73
CA ILE A 138 12.57 1.67 -3.40
C ILE A 138 11.80 1.32 -2.12
N VAL A 139 11.27 0.11 -2.04
CA VAL A 139 10.47 -0.30 -0.87
C VAL A 139 11.36 -0.45 0.38
N ASP A 140 12.57 -0.91 0.22
CA ASP A 140 13.55 -0.98 1.31
C ASP A 140 13.89 0.41 1.86
N GLU A 141 14.09 1.42 1.02
CA GLU A 141 14.34 2.79 1.47
C GLU A 141 13.10 3.40 2.16
N LEU A 142 11.90 3.18 1.64
CA LEU A 142 10.65 3.57 2.30
C LEU A 142 10.52 2.90 3.68
N TYR A 143 10.87 1.63 3.77
CA TYR A 143 10.85 0.91 5.04
C TYR A 143 11.92 1.40 6.01
N ARG A 144 13.11 1.77 5.54
CA ARG A 144 14.16 2.40 6.36
C ARG A 144 13.71 3.76 6.89
N GLU A 145 13.06 4.58 6.05
CA GLU A 145 12.48 5.86 6.50
C GLU A 145 11.45 5.62 7.62
N PHE A 146 10.53 4.70 7.39
CA PHE A 146 9.56 4.29 8.42
C PHE A 146 10.24 3.84 9.70
N LEU A 147 11.23 2.96 9.65
CA LEU A 147 11.95 2.49 10.82
C LEU A 147 12.69 3.61 11.54
N SER A 148 13.26 4.56 10.83
CA SER A 148 13.95 5.70 11.45
C SER A 148 12.99 6.52 12.31
N ILE A 149 11.75 6.74 11.84
CA ILE A 149 10.69 7.44 12.57
C ILE A 149 10.14 6.54 13.69
N ARG A 150 9.92 5.25 13.40
CA ARG A 150 9.32 4.31 14.35
C ARG A 150 10.19 4.03 15.57
N LEU A 151 11.51 4.03 15.40
CA LEU A 151 12.49 3.81 16.48
C LEU A 151 12.76 5.08 17.31
N ASP A 152 12.46 6.26 16.79
CA ASP A 152 12.48 7.49 17.57
C ASP A 152 11.14 7.62 18.32
N THR A 153 11.20 7.43 19.64
CA THR A 153 10.01 7.47 20.51
C THR A 153 9.26 8.79 20.40
N THR A 154 9.95 9.91 20.33
CA THR A 154 9.35 11.25 20.20
C THR A 154 8.71 11.44 18.83
N ALA A 155 9.42 11.10 17.75
CA ALA A 155 8.88 11.20 16.40
C ALA A 155 7.66 10.29 16.20
N TRP A 156 7.69 9.09 16.76
CA TRP A 156 6.59 8.14 16.59
C TRP A 156 5.39 8.46 17.49
N HIS A 157 5.60 8.50 18.81
CA HIS A 157 4.49 8.60 19.77
C HIS A 157 3.93 10.02 19.90
N ASP A 158 4.77 11.04 19.81
CA ASP A 158 4.35 12.41 20.06
C ASP A 158 3.97 13.16 18.77
N GLN A 159 4.38 12.66 17.61
CA GLN A 159 4.10 13.30 16.32
C GLN A 159 3.32 12.39 15.36
N MET A 160 3.89 11.24 14.95
CA MET A 160 3.32 10.41 13.90
C MET A 160 1.99 9.77 14.30
N VAL A 161 1.92 9.14 15.48
CA VAL A 161 0.69 8.46 15.95
C VAL A 161 -0.47 9.44 16.12
N PRO A 162 -0.30 10.63 16.74
CA PRO A 162 -1.34 11.65 16.80
C PRO A 162 -1.78 12.12 15.42
N ALA A 163 -0.84 12.34 14.47
CA ALA A 163 -1.16 12.73 13.10
C ALA A 163 -2.02 11.68 12.38
N MET A 164 -1.61 10.42 12.44
CA MET A 164 -2.40 9.33 11.86
C MET A 164 -3.77 9.19 12.50
N LYS A 165 -3.89 9.37 13.81
CA LYS A 165 -5.18 9.36 14.51
C LYS A 165 -6.09 10.48 14.04
N GLN A 166 -5.56 11.70 13.90
CA GLN A 166 -6.31 12.84 13.39
C GLN A 166 -6.76 12.58 11.95
N TRP A 167 -5.86 12.11 11.09
CA TRP A 167 -6.17 11.75 9.71
C TRP A 167 -7.29 10.69 9.59
N VAL A 168 -7.33 9.70 10.48
CA VAL A 168 -8.41 8.70 10.54
C VAL A 168 -9.72 9.30 11.06
N ALA A 169 -9.66 10.25 11.99
CA ALA A 169 -10.83 10.80 12.67
C ALA A 169 -11.53 11.92 11.89
N THR A 170 -10.83 12.59 10.97
CA THR A 170 -11.36 13.74 10.22
C THR A 170 -11.67 13.37 8.78
N ASP A 171 -12.74 13.98 8.25
CA ASP A 171 -12.99 14.04 6.82
C ASP A 171 -11.90 14.89 6.12
N ASP A 172 -11.95 14.97 4.79
CA ASP A 172 -10.92 15.51 3.88
C ASP A 172 -10.34 16.92 4.22
N ASP A 173 -10.89 17.63 5.21
CA ASP A 173 -10.49 18.98 5.60
C ASP A 173 -9.58 19.07 6.86
N ALA A 174 -8.89 18.00 7.23
CA ALA A 174 -7.99 18.01 8.38
C ALA A 174 -6.84 19.02 8.20
N ASP A 175 -6.73 19.98 9.12
CA ASP A 175 -5.57 20.88 9.16
C ASP A 175 -4.32 20.13 9.67
N LEU A 176 -3.47 19.71 8.72
CA LEU A 176 -2.20 19.05 8.96
C LEU A 176 -1.01 20.03 8.90
N SER A 177 -1.26 21.33 8.94
CA SER A 177 -0.23 22.39 8.83
C SER A 177 0.90 22.26 9.86
N TRP A 178 0.63 21.58 10.99
CA TRP A 178 1.60 21.30 12.04
C TRP A 178 2.52 20.09 11.73
N TYR A 179 2.20 19.30 10.70
CA TYR A 179 3.03 18.18 10.28
C TYR A 179 4.15 18.67 9.36
N PRO A 180 5.43 18.45 9.69
CA PRO A 180 6.52 18.89 8.84
C PRO A 180 6.43 18.20 7.47
N ASN A 181 6.43 18.97 6.40
CA ASN A 181 6.35 18.58 4.99
C ASN A 181 4.96 18.27 4.42
N VAL A 182 3.87 18.58 5.08
CA VAL A 182 2.55 18.58 4.42
C VAL A 182 2.43 19.86 3.59
N GLY A 183 2.70 19.75 2.32
CA GLY A 183 2.37 20.82 1.38
C GLY A 183 0.86 20.96 1.25
N THR A 184 0.33 22.15 1.55
CA THR A 184 -1.06 22.47 1.26
C THR A 184 -1.24 22.61 -0.25
N THR A 185 -1.46 21.50 -0.94
CA THR A 185 -1.98 21.54 -2.31
C THR A 185 -3.49 21.51 -2.22
N SER A 186 -4.07 22.68 -2.41
CA SER A 186 -5.51 22.83 -2.64
C SER A 186 -5.91 21.93 -3.81
N ARG A 187 -6.74 20.94 -3.53
CA ARG A 187 -7.35 20.07 -4.55
C ARG A 187 -8.13 20.94 -5.51
N ALA A 188 -7.64 21.06 -6.73
CA ALA A 188 -8.39 21.71 -7.80
C ALA A 188 -9.65 20.85 -8.06
N ASP A 189 -10.81 21.46 -7.83
CA ASP A 189 -12.12 20.92 -8.14
C ASP A 189 -12.20 20.55 -9.63
N THR A 190 -11.93 19.32 -9.99
CA THR A 190 -12.21 18.78 -11.31
C THR A 190 -13.60 18.18 -11.26
N GLY A 191 -14.60 19.04 -11.54
CA GLY A 191 -15.97 18.61 -11.78
C GLY A 191 -15.99 17.57 -12.90
N VAL A 192 -16.26 16.34 -12.55
CA VAL A 192 -16.60 15.28 -13.49
C VAL A 192 -18.13 15.20 -13.52
N ASP A 193 -18.63 15.52 -14.70
CA ASP A 193 -20.04 15.45 -15.08
C ASP A 193 -20.56 14.02 -15.02
N ASP A 194 -21.61 13.82 -14.24
CA ASP A 194 -22.31 12.54 -14.11
C ASP A 194 -23.03 12.20 -15.41
N THR A 195 -22.50 11.28 -16.18
CA THR A 195 -23.27 10.58 -17.20
C THR A 195 -23.40 9.11 -16.84
N ASP A 196 -24.63 8.74 -16.52
CA ASP A 196 -25.13 7.37 -16.37
C ASP A 196 -24.55 6.43 -17.42
N THR A 197 -23.93 5.35 -16.95
CA THR A 197 -23.70 4.17 -17.79
C THR A 197 -24.03 2.93 -16.98
N ASP A 198 -25.11 2.28 -17.38
CA ASP A 198 -25.58 0.99 -16.90
C ASP A 198 -24.45 -0.05 -16.94
N ILE A 199 -24.09 -0.58 -15.78
CA ILE A 199 -23.13 -1.67 -15.67
C ILE A 199 -23.92 -2.98 -15.65
N VAL A 200 -23.75 -3.75 -16.70
CA VAL A 200 -24.15 -5.15 -16.79
C VAL A 200 -23.20 -5.97 -15.91
N GLU A 201 -23.77 -6.61 -14.89
CA GLU A 201 -23.05 -7.60 -14.06
C GLU A 201 -22.80 -8.86 -14.91
N GLU A 202 -21.55 -9.15 -15.23
CA GLU A 202 -21.11 -10.48 -15.64
C GLU A 202 -20.32 -11.09 -14.47
N ASP A 203 -20.96 -12.07 -13.83
CA ASP A 203 -20.35 -12.96 -12.83
C ASP A 203 -19.40 -13.92 -13.53
N GLU A 204 -18.10 -13.68 -13.51
CA GLU A 204 -17.09 -14.71 -13.77
C GLU A 204 -16.69 -15.39 -12.46
N GLU A 205 -17.33 -16.53 -12.20
CA GLU A 205 -16.87 -17.51 -11.21
C GLU A 205 -15.52 -18.10 -11.70
N VAL A 206 -14.45 -17.76 -11.03
CA VAL A 206 -13.16 -18.44 -11.20
C VAL A 206 -13.15 -19.64 -10.27
N GLU A 207 -13.42 -20.81 -10.83
CA GLU A 207 -13.21 -22.11 -10.18
C GLU A 207 -11.72 -22.27 -9.83
N GLU A 208 -11.43 -22.44 -8.53
CA GLU A 208 -10.13 -22.89 -8.05
C GLU A 208 -10.05 -24.41 -8.26
N ASP A 209 -9.37 -24.85 -9.31
CA ASP A 209 -9.03 -26.25 -9.50
C ASP A 209 -7.97 -26.67 -8.47
N GLU A 210 -8.43 -27.34 -7.40
CA GLU A 210 -7.60 -28.19 -6.55
C GLU A 210 -7.28 -29.49 -7.28
N GLU A 211 -6.16 -29.54 -7.96
CA GLU A 211 -5.61 -30.81 -8.48
C GLU A 211 -4.79 -31.50 -7.36
N LEU A 212 -5.47 -32.34 -6.58
CA LEU A 212 -4.86 -33.34 -5.72
C LEU A 212 -4.34 -34.49 -6.58
N ALA A 213 -3.05 -34.50 -6.85
CA ALA A 213 -2.38 -35.64 -7.43
C ALA A 213 -2.21 -36.75 -6.38
N ASP A 214 -3.08 -37.74 -6.43
CA ASP A 214 -2.91 -39.02 -5.76
C ASP A 214 -1.91 -39.87 -6.55
N ALA A 215 -0.76 -40.18 -5.96
CA ALA A 215 0.24 -41.11 -6.52
C ALA A 215 0.45 -42.26 -5.54
N THR A 216 -0.34 -43.32 -5.74
CA THR A 216 -0.03 -44.66 -5.22
C THR A 216 -0.10 -45.69 -6.36
N ALA A 217 1.07 -46.22 -6.78
CA ALA A 217 1.36 -47.62 -7.01
C ALA A 217 2.76 -47.79 -7.63
#